data_afbcf958b592401dbaa6d6ec511e98a1
#
_entry.id   afbcf958b592401dbaa6d6ec511e98a1
#
_cell.length_a   1.000
_cell.length_b   1.000
_cell.length_c   1.000
_cell.angle_alpha   90.00
_cell.angle_beta   90.00
_cell.angle_gamma   90.00
#
_symmetry.space_group_name_H-M   'P 1'
#
loop_
_entity.id
_entity.type
_entity.pdbx_description
1 polymer ?
#
loop_
_entity_poly.entity_id
_entity_poly.type
_entity_poly.pdbx_seq_one_letter_code
_entity_poly.pdbx_strand_id
1 'polypeptide(L)'
;GFERIRDTGMPVVVLGGEQQPSAELMELSSVPMGVAAEAHRYLAEGGPENLAQLHAFLSDTVLLAGEGFEAPIEIPAWGMAERPVVDGTPRVGVLYYRAHEASGNTAFAHALAHAIDATGQAIGVPVFAGSLRSAPDELFAALGTLDALVVTVLAAGGSTPAASSAGGEDEAWDVERMAALDIPVLQGLCLTSSRAEWEASDDGVTPLD
;
A
#
# COMPACT_ATOMS: atom_id res chain seq x y z
N GLY A 1 -9.55 -10.10 27.34
CA GLY A 1 -8.38 -9.31 26.99
C GLY A 1 -8.53 -7.85 27.33
N PHE A 2 -9.47 -7.15 26.69
CA PHE A 2 -9.66 -5.68 26.78
C PHE A 2 -9.95 -5.18 28.21
N GLU A 3 -10.88 -5.80 28.94
CA GLU A 3 -11.22 -5.43 30.32
C GLU A 3 -10.00 -5.48 31.25
N ARG A 4 -9.14 -6.50 31.10
CA ARG A 4 -7.91 -6.61 31.90
C ARG A 4 -6.93 -5.45 31.68
N ILE A 5 -6.88 -4.90 30.46
CA ILE A 5 -6.03 -3.73 30.16
C ILE A 5 -6.67 -2.49 30.80
N ARG A 6 -7.97 -2.32 30.65
CA ARG A 6 -8.72 -1.20 31.22
C ARG A 6 -8.62 -1.16 32.76
N ASP A 7 -8.64 -2.33 33.40
CA ASP A 7 -8.53 -2.45 34.86
C ASP A 7 -7.15 -2.04 35.40
N THR A 8 -6.12 -1.91 34.55
CA THR A 8 -4.81 -1.40 34.96
C THR A 8 -4.79 0.10 35.21
N GLY A 9 -5.83 0.83 34.79
CA GLY A 9 -5.89 2.29 34.85
C GLY A 9 -4.98 3.00 33.83
N MET A 10 -4.34 2.25 32.92
CA MET A 10 -3.55 2.84 31.83
C MET A 10 -4.48 3.47 30.78
N PRO A 11 -4.08 4.58 30.16
CA PRO A 11 -4.78 5.11 29.00
C PRO A 11 -4.86 4.06 27.88
N VAL A 12 -6.03 3.88 27.30
CA VAL A 12 -6.28 2.91 26.23
C VAL A 12 -6.92 3.63 25.06
N VAL A 13 -6.34 3.49 23.88
CA VAL A 13 -6.89 3.95 22.61
C VAL A 13 -7.26 2.72 21.80
N VAL A 14 -8.56 2.55 21.49
CA VAL A 14 -9.07 1.43 20.70
C VAL A 14 -9.41 1.93 19.31
N LEU A 15 -8.74 1.36 18.32
CA LEU A 15 -8.88 1.76 16.92
C LEU A 15 -9.24 0.56 16.06
N GLY A 16 -10.04 0.78 15.01
CA GLY A 16 -10.30 -0.20 13.97
C GLY A 16 -9.15 -0.26 12.97
N GLY A 17 -9.06 -1.36 12.22
CA GLY A 17 -8.12 -1.52 11.10
C GLY A 17 -8.66 -1.00 9.75
N GLU A 18 -9.88 -0.49 9.74
CA GLU A 18 -10.54 0.04 8.55
C GLU A 18 -10.13 1.50 8.29
N GLN A 19 -10.20 1.92 7.03
CA GLN A 19 -9.96 3.33 6.66
C GLN A 19 -10.99 4.28 7.28
N GLN A 20 -12.23 3.82 7.44
CA GLN A 20 -13.28 4.58 8.10
C GLN A 20 -13.25 4.36 9.61
N PRO A 21 -13.33 5.42 10.41
CA PRO A 21 -13.33 5.29 11.85
C PRO A 21 -14.61 4.61 12.35
N SER A 22 -14.47 3.68 13.29
CA SER A 22 -15.61 3.05 13.97
C SER A 22 -15.89 3.75 15.30
N ALA A 23 -17.03 4.42 15.39
CA ALA A 23 -17.46 5.10 16.62
C ALA A 23 -17.60 4.09 17.78
N GLU A 24 -18.12 2.90 17.51
CA GLU A 24 -18.30 1.84 18.52
C GLU A 24 -16.95 1.40 19.13
N LEU A 25 -15.91 1.26 18.32
CA LEU A 25 -14.57 0.92 18.82
C LEU A 25 -13.96 2.11 19.56
N MET A 26 -14.11 3.34 19.06
CA MET A 26 -13.59 4.52 19.74
C MET A 26 -14.23 4.76 21.11
N GLU A 27 -15.51 4.43 21.31
CA GLU A 27 -16.19 4.51 22.60
C GLU A 27 -15.59 3.58 23.67
N LEU A 28 -14.88 2.52 23.24
CA LEU A 28 -14.16 1.65 24.16
C LEU A 28 -12.85 2.28 24.68
N SER A 29 -12.38 3.37 24.06
CA SER A 29 -11.19 4.08 24.49
C SER A 29 -11.41 4.77 25.86
N SER A 30 -10.35 4.87 26.63
CA SER A 30 -10.36 5.64 27.89
C SER A 30 -9.88 7.09 27.71
N VAL A 31 -9.56 7.48 26.49
CA VAL A 31 -9.16 8.83 26.13
C VAL A 31 -10.33 9.61 25.49
N PRO A 32 -10.28 10.95 25.40
CA PRO A 32 -11.28 11.71 24.69
C PRO A 32 -11.45 11.22 23.23
N MET A 33 -12.69 11.21 22.74
CA MET A 33 -13.01 10.72 21.38
C MET A 33 -12.22 11.47 20.28
N GLY A 34 -11.94 12.76 20.47
CA GLY A 34 -11.10 13.55 19.54
C GLY A 34 -9.66 13.03 19.46
N VAL A 35 -9.11 12.54 20.57
CA VAL A 35 -7.78 11.92 20.59
C VAL A 35 -7.81 10.57 19.84
N ALA A 36 -8.83 9.74 20.06
CA ALA A 36 -8.98 8.49 19.35
C ALA A 36 -9.20 8.71 17.85
N ALA A 37 -9.99 9.71 17.47
CA ALA A 37 -10.23 10.04 16.06
C ALA A 37 -8.96 10.53 15.36
N GLU A 38 -8.16 11.37 16.00
CA GLU A 38 -6.89 11.84 15.42
C GLU A 38 -5.85 10.71 15.34
N ALA A 39 -5.76 9.87 16.37
CA ALA A 39 -4.92 8.67 16.33
C ALA A 39 -5.31 7.73 15.17
N HIS A 40 -6.62 7.59 14.91
CA HIS A 40 -7.10 6.82 13.75
C HIS A 40 -6.65 7.42 12.42
N ARG A 41 -6.64 8.76 12.26
CA ARG A 41 -6.17 9.40 11.03
C ARG A 41 -4.72 9.04 10.71
N TYR A 42 -3.81 9.06 11.69
CA TYR A 42 -2.42 8.61 11.48
C TYR A 42 -2.34 7.17 10.98
N LEU A 43 -3.16 6.26 11.56
CA LEU A 43 -3.18 4.86 11.13
C LEU A 43 -3.80 4.67 9.76
N ALA A 44 -4.88 5.41 9.46
CA ALA A 44 -5.58 5.32 8.17
C ALA A 44 -4.69 5.80 7.01
N GLU A 45 -3.90 6.86 7.24
CA GLU A 45 -2.91 7.31 6.26
C GLU A 45 -1.73 6.33 6.18
N GLY A 46 -1.29 5.79 7.33
CA GLY A 46 -0.19 4.84 7.39
C GLY A 46 1.18 5.45 7.11
N GLY A 47 2.15 4.60 6.84
CA GLY A 47 3.53 5.00 6.59
C GLY A 47 4.38 5.17 7.85
N PRO A 48 5.70 4.92 7.76
CA PRO A 48 6.58 4.99 8.93
C PRO A 48 6.59 6.36 9.61
N GLU A 49 6.48 7.43 8.82
CA GLU A 49 6.48 8.81 9.31
C GLU A 49 5.20 9.11 10.10
N ASN A 50 4.03 8.76 9.55
CA ASN A 50 2.77 8.90 10.27
C ASN A 50 2.72 8.07 11.55
N LEU A 51 3.29 6.86 11.56
CA LEU A 51 3.37 6.03 12.76
C LEU A 51 4.30 6.65 13.84
N ALA A 52 5.40 7.26 13.42
CA ALA A 52 6.27 7.99 14.33
C ALA A 52 5.55 9.21 14.93
N GLN A 53 4.83 9.97 14.11
CA GLN A 53 4.04 11.10 14.56
C GLN A 53 2.84 10.68 15.43
N LEU A 54 2.22 9.53 15.16
CA LEU A 54 1.21 8.95 16.04
C LEU A 54 1.77 8.69 17.44
N HIS A 55 2.98 8.15 17.53
CA HIS A 55 3.63 7.93 18.81
C HIS A 55 3.83 9.26 19.57
N ALA A 56 4.40 10.27 18.89
CA ALA A 56 4.60 11.59 19.48
C ALA A 56 3.26 12.25 19.87
N PHE A 57 2.24 12.16 19.02
CA PHE A 57 0.89 12.65 19.29
C PHE A 57 0.29 12.03 20.57
N LEU A 58 0.35 10.70 20.70
CA LEU A 58 -0.15 10.01 21.91
C LEU A 58 0.68 10.33 23.15
N SER A 59 2.00 10.44 23.01
CA SER A 59 2.90 10.84 24.08
C SER A 59 2.53 12.22 24.61
N ASP A 60 2.28 13.18 23.73
CA ASP A 60 1.95 14.55 24.12
C ASP A 60 0.53 14.69 24.64
N THR A 61 -0.46 14.11 23.97
CA THR A 61 -1.88 14.35 24.30
C THR A 61 -2.39 13.49 25.44
N VAL A 62 -1.81 12.29 25.64
CA VAL A 62 -2.24 11.34 26.66
C VAL A 62 -1.29 11.31 27.85
N LEU A 63 0.02 11.38 27.60
CA LEU A 63 1.04 11.30 28.65
C LEU A 63 1.61 12.69 29.04
N LEU A 64 1.28 13.73 28.30
CA LEU A 64 1.72 15.12 28.52
C LEU A 64 3.25 15.26 28.49
N ALA A 65 3.91 14.55 27.58
CA ALA A 65 5.37 14.52 27.50
C ALA A 65 6.00 15.80 26.93
N GLY A 66 5.27 16.56 26.08
CA GLY A 66 5.74 17.83 25.52
C GLY A 66 6.79 17.67 24.43
N GLU A 67 6.76 16.56 23.67
CA GLU A 67 7.71 16.28 22.58
C GLU A 67 7.39 17.05 21.29
N GLY A 68 6.12 17.40 21.10
CA GLY A 68 5.59 17.99 19.85
C GLY A 68 5.31 16.89 18.80
N PHE A 69 4.35 17.17 17.93
CA PHE A 69 3.97 16.28 16.83
C PHE A 69 3.51 17.11 15.63
N GLU A 70 3.62 16.51 14.44
CA GLU A 70 3.12 17.05 13.19
C GLU A 70 1.79 16.40 12.82
N ALA A 71 0.96 17.07 12.03
CA ALA A 71 -0.30 16.51 11.53
C ALA A 71 -0.03 15.30 10.60
N PRO A 72 -1.01 14.37 10.47
CA PRO A 72 -0.87 13.26 9.55
C PRO A 72 -0.63 13.72 8.11
N ILE A 73 0.35 13.10 7.44
CA ILE A 73 0.65 13.31 6.03
C ILE A 73 -0.28 12.41 5.22
N GLU A 74 -1.05 13.00 4.34
CA GLU A 74 -1.94 12.27 3.44
C GLU A 74 -1.13 11.54 2.37
N ILE A 75 -1.29 10.20 2.29
CA ILE A 75 -0.70 9.41 1.21
C ILE A 75 -1.68 9.40 0.05
N PRO A 76 -1.29 9.90 -1.14
CA PRO A 76 -2.19 9.98 -2.29
C PRO A 76 -2.70 8.61 -2.73
N ALA A 77 -3.82 8.56 -3.46
CA ALA A 77 -4.41 7.33 -3.97
C ALA A 77 -3.48 6.58 -4.94
N TRP A 78 -2.60 7.30 -5.62
CA TRP A 78 -1.56 6.77 -6.52
C TRP A 78 -0.38 7.72 -6.58
N GLY A 79 0.76 7.19 -7.02
CA GLY A 79 1.96 7.99 -7.28
C GLY A 79 2.92 7.27 -8.20
N MET A 80 3.75 8.04 -8.88
CA MET A 80 4.81 7.55 -9.78
C MET A 80 6.12 8.22 -9.37
N ALA A 81 7.17 7.43 -9.16
CA ALA A 81 8.47 7.96 -8.81
C ALA A 81 9.03 8.83 -9.95
N GLU A 82 9.56 9.99 -9.58
CA GLU A 82 10.28 10.85 -10.53
C GLU A 82 11.55 10.15 -10.98
N ARG A 83 11.65 9.88 -12.27
CA ARG A 83 12.82 9.24 -12.88
C ARG A 83 13.19 10.00 -14.15
N PRO A 84 14.50 10.10 -14.46
CA PRO A 84 14.95 10.80 -15.65
C PRO A 84 14.32 10.19 -16.91
N VAL A 85 13.99 11.04 -17.87
CA VAL A 85 13.66 10.64 -19.24
C VAL A 85 14.93 10.75 -20.05
N VAL A 86 15.37 9.62 -20.63
CA VAL A 86 16.59 9.56 -21.46
C VAL A 86 16.16 9.10 -22.85
N ASP A 87 16.48 9.90 -23.86
CA ASP A 87 16.11 9.60 -25.24
C ASP A 87 16.60 8.21 -25.68
N GLY A 88 15.68 7.43 -26.23
CA GLY A 88 15.96 6.07 -26.70
C GLY A 88 16.10 5.01 -25.61
N THR A 89 15.91 5.38 -24.33
CA THR A 89 15.93 4.42 -23.22
C THR A 89 14.52 4.14 -22.74
N PRO A 90 14.00 2.91 -22.88
CA PRO A 90 12.66 2.56 -22.44
C PRO A 90 12.46 2.75 -20.93
N ARG A 91 11.24 3.13 -20.55
CA ARG A 91 10.81 3.27 -19.16
C ARG A 91 9.87 2.13 -18.81
N VAL A 92 10.23 1.33 -17.80
CA VAL A 92 9.45 0.16 -17.36
C VAL A 92 8.84 0.45 -15.99
N GLY A 93 7.53 0.57 -15.94
CA GLY A 93 6.80 0.75 -14.68
C GLY A 93 6.82 -0.51 -13.83
N VAL A 94 6.96 -0.35 -12.53
CA VAL A 94 6.75 -1.42 -11.53
C VAL A 94 5.57 -1.00 -10.67
N LEU A 95 4.40 -1.55 -10.99
CA LEU A 95 3.15 -1.20 -10.32
C LEU A 95 2.91 -2.10 -9.11
N TYR A 96 2.68 -1.49 -7.95
CA TYR A 96 2.41 -2.16 -6.68
C TYR A 96 1.28 -1.49 -5.91
N TYR A 97 0.74 -2.19 -4.89
CA TYR A 97 -0.38 -1.66 -4.11
C TYR A 97 0.01 -0.46 -3.25
N ARG A 98 -0.90 0.54 -3.18
CA ARG A 98 -0.83 1.66 -2.23
C ARG A 98 -0.67 1.18 -0.77
N ALA A 99 -1.22 0.03 -0.43
CA ALA A 99 -1.06 -0.56 0.90
C ALA A 99 0.40 -0.83 1.27
N HIS A 100 1.25 -1.19 0.29
CA HIS A 100 2.69 -1.32 0.52
C HIS A 100 3.36 0.03 0.76
N GLU A 101 2.95 1.08 0.05
CA GLU A 101 3.40 2.45 0.31
C GLU A 101 3.03 2.89 1.72
N ALA A 102 1.76 2.72 2.08
CA ALA A 102 1.23 3.07 3.40
C ALA A 102 1.85 2.26 4.55
N SER A 103 2.31 1.04 4.31
CA SER A 103 3.00 0.22 5.33
C SER A 103 4.53 0.36 5.32
N GLY A 104 5.11 1.09 4.36
CA GLY A 104 6.55 1.17 4.15
C GLY A 104 7.18 -0.11 3.59
N ASN A 105 6.37 -1.07 3.12
CA ASN A 105 6.84 -2.34 2.55
C ASN A 105 7.06 -2.24 1.03
N THR A 106 7.92 -1.33 0.60
CA THR A 106 8.16 -1.01 -0.82
C THR A 106 9.48 -1.57 -1.36
N ALA A 107 10.27 -2.22 -0.50
CA ALA A 107 11.63 -2.67 -0.84
C ALA A 107 11.66 -3.59 -2.08
N PHE A 108 10.68 -4.48 -2.25
CA PHE A 108 10.59 -5.39 -3.39
C PHE A 108 10.38 -4.65 -4.72
N ALA A 109 9.51 -3.63 -4.74
CA ALA A 109 9.22 -2.84 -5.93
C ALA A 109 10.44 -1.99 -6.34
N HIS A 110 11.09 -1.36 -5.38
CA HIS A 110 12.33 -0.62 -5.61
C HIS A 110 13.48 -1.53 -6.05
N ALA A 111 13.61 -2.73 -5.46
CA ALA A 111 14.63 -3.69 -5.88
C ALA A 111 14.41 -4.14 -7.33
N LEU A 112 13.15 -4.37 -7.73
CA LEU A 112 12.84 -4.72 -9.11
C LEU A 112 13.15 -3.56 -10.07
N ALA A 113 12.78 -2.33 -9.72
CA ALA A 113 13.13 -1.14 -10.51
C ALA A 113 14.65 -0.97 -10.65
N HIS A 114 15.41 -1.17 -9.57
CA HIS A 114 16.88 -1.13 -9.62
C HIS A 114 17.47 -2.28 -10.45
N ALA A 115 16.86 -3.47 -10.43
CA ALA A 115 17.30 -4.57 -11.29
C ALA A 115 17.10 -4.26 -12.77
N ILE A 116 16.00 -3.56 -13.12
CA ILE A 116 15.78 -3.05 -14.47
C ILE A 116 16.85 -2.03 -14.84
N ASP A 117 17.12 -1.04 -13.98
CA ASP A 117 18.19 -0.05 -14.19
C ASP A 117 19.57 -0.72 -14.40
N ALA A 118 19.87 -1.77 -13.63
CA ALA A 118 21.14 -2.48 -13.68
C ALA A 118 21.39 -3.20 -15.02
N THR A 119 20.35 -3.43 -15.82
CA THR A 119 20.51 -3.97 -17.18
C THR A 119 21.19 -2.96 -18.14
N GLY A 120 21.13 -1.68 -17.81
CA GLY A 120 21.58 -0.58 -18.68
C GLY A 120 20.74 -0.41 -19.95
N GLN A 121 19.60 -1.13 -20.07
CA GLN A 121 18.75 -1.13 -21.26
C GLN A 121 17.41 -0.40 -21.05
N ALA A 122 17.00 -0.18 -19.80
CA ALA A 122 15.76 0.47 -19.44
C ALA A 122 15.87 1.20 -18.10
N ILE A 123 14.90 2.06 -17.81
CA ILE A 123 14.76 2.78 -16.54
C ILE A 123 13.56 2.21 -15.80
N GLY A 124 13.78 1.68 -14.59
CA GLY A 124 12.73 1.19 -13.70
C GLY A 124 12.01 2.36 -13.02
N VAL A 125 10.68 2.37 -13.08
CA VAL A 125 9.83 3.43 -12.53
C VAL A 125 8.84 2.83 -11.53
N PRO A 126 9.09 2.92 -10.21
CA PRO A 126 8.11 2.52 -9.22
C PRO A 126 6.82 3.34 -9.34
N VAL A 127 5.68 2.66 -9.33
CA VAL A 127 4.34 3.25 -9.37
C VAL A 127 3.47 2.56 -8.34
N PHE A 128 2.82 3.31 -7.46
CA PHE A 128 1.83 2.72 -6.57
C PHE A 128 0.42 3.18 -6.91
N ALA A 129 -0.55 2.32 -6.67
CA ALA A 129 -1.96 2.64 -6.81
C ALA A 129 -2.80 1.84 -5.80
N GLY A 130 -3.97 2.37 -5.47
CA GLY A 130 -5.00 1.66 -4.75
C GLY A 130 -5.66 0.62 -5.65
N SER A 131 -6.91 0.85 -6.02
CA SER A 131 -7.61 -0.01 -6.98
C SER A 131 -7.36 0.46 -8.41
N LEU A 132 -7.00 -0.47 -9.31
CA LEU A 132 -6.90 -0.17 -10.75
C LEU A 132 -8.29 -0.06 -11.41
N ARG A 133 -9.33 -0.67 -10.82
CA ARG A 133 -10.69 -0.61 -11.35
C ARG A 133 -11.31 0.77 -11.19
N SER A 134 -11.10 1.40 -10.05
CA SER A 134 -11.61 2.75 -9.74
C SER A 134 -10.53 3.83 -9.84
N ALA A 135 -9.41 3.51 -10.49
CA ALA A 135 -8.30 4.44 -10.62
C ALA A 135 -8.67 5.65 -11.48
N PRO A 136 -8.19 6.84 -11.12
CA PRO A 136 -8.46 8.05 -11.87
C PRO A 136 -7.77 8.03 -13.24
N ASP A 137 -8.28 8.82 -14.17
CA ASP A 137 -7.74 8.92 -15.53
C ASP A 137 -6.30 9.42 -15.56
N GLU A 138 -5.91 10.22 -14.58
CA GLU A 138 -4.55 10.75 -14.39
C GLU A 138 -3.53 9.62 -14.17
N LEU A 139 -3.90 8.55 -13.44
CA LEU A 139 -3.03 7.37 -13.32
C LEU A 139 -2.80 6.72 -14.68
N PHE A 140 -3.86 6.47 -15.45
CA PHE A 140 -3.73 5.84 -16.76
C PHE A 140 -2.96 6.73 -17.74
N ALA A 141 -3.15 8.05 -17.68
CA ALA A 141 -2.35 8.99 -18.45
C ALA A 141 -0.86 8.91 -18.06
N ALA A 142 -0.55 8.78 -16.79
CA ALA A 142 0.82 8.59 -16.31
C ALA A 142 1.40 7.23 -16.74
N LEU A 143 0.63 6.14 -16.63
CA LEU A 143 1.06 4.81 -17.11
C LEU A 143 1.31 4.80 -18.64
N GLY A 144 0.52 5.54 -19.42
CA GLY A 144 0.71 5.71 -20.86
C GLY A 144 2.01 6.44 -21.25
N THR A 145 2.78 6.98 -20.29
CA THR A 145 4.12 7.54 -20.55
C THR A 145 5.24 6.51 -20.42
N LEU A 146 4.90 5.26 -20.12
CA LEU A 146 5.81 4.14 -19.97
C LEU A 146 5.83 3.28 -21.24
N ASP A 147 6.91 2.55 -21.46
CA ASP A 147 7.07 1.66 -22.59
C ASP A 147 6.71 0.19 -22.27
N ALA A 148 6.66 -0.16 -21.00
CA ALA A 148 6.21 -1.45 -20.51
C ALA A 148 5.80 -1.34 -19.04
N LEU A 149 5.04 -2.32 -18.56
CA LEU A 149 4.58 -2.38 -17.17
C LEU A 149 4.79 -3.77 -16.57
N VAL A 150 5.43 -3.85 -15.41
CA VAL A 150 5.43 -5.02 -14.55
C VAL A 150 4.42 -4.76 -13.44
N VAL A 151 3.41 -5.60 -13.34
CA VAL A 151 2.33 -5.45 -12.36
C VAL A 151 2.49 -6.50 -11.28
N THR A 152 2.69 -6.05 -10.05
CA THR A 152 2.81 -6.93 -8.87
C THR A 152 1.50 -7.07 -8.10
N VAL A 153 0.50 -6.27 -8.47
CA VAL A 153 -0.87 -6.38 -7.92
C VAL A 153 -1.57 -7.59 -8.54
N LEU A 154 -2.41 -8.26 -7.75
CA LEU A 154 -3.17 -9.40 -8.26
C LEU A 154 -4.14 -8.95 -9.35
N ALA A 155 -4.02 -9.55 -10.51
CA ALA A 155 -4.99 -9.39 -11.58
C ALA A 155 -6.14 -10.36 -11.34
N ALA A 156 -7.22 -9.92 -10.76
CA ALA A 156 -8.49 -10.63 -10.91
C ALA A 156 -9.02 -10.36 -12.32
N GLY A 157 -8.44 -11.04 -13.30
CA GLY A 157 -8.87 -10.95 -14.68
C GLY A 157 -10.21 -11.62 -14.88
N GLY A 158 -11.22 -10.87 -15.30
CA GLY A 158 -12.52 -11.38 -15.67
C GLY A 158 -13.64 -10.40 -15.31
N SER A 159 -14.75 -10.49 -16.04
CA SER A 159 -15.94 -9.66 -15.85
C SER A 159 -16.66 -9.91 -14.50
N THR A 160 -16.25 -10.91 -13.75
CA THR A 160 -16.75 -11.21 -12.41
C THR A 160 -15.62 -11.82 -11.58
N PRO A 161 -15.11 -11.12 -10.56
CA PRO A 161 -14.18 -11.71 -9.60
C PRO A 161 -14.84 -12.91 -8.93
N ALA A 162 -14.11 -13.99 -8.76
CA ALA A 162 -14.57 -15.06 -7.90
C ALA A 162 -14.80 -14.48 -6.50
N ALA A 163 -15.94 -14.79 -5.87
CA ALA A 163 -16.34 -14.27 -4.56
C ALA A 163 -15.38 -14.60 -3.40
N SER A 164 -14.22 -15.17 -3.68
CA SER A 164 -13.19 -15.63 -2.74
C SER A 164 -11.78 -15.10 -3.05
N SER A 165 -11.62 -14.09 -3.92
CA SER A 165 -10.29 -13.49 -4.10
C SER A 165 -9.92 -12.65 -2.88
N ALA A 166 -8.70 -12.80 -2.39
CA ALA A 166 -8.19 -12.10 -1.20
C ALA A 166 -8.21 -10.56 -1.33
N GLY A 167 -8.38 -10.03 -2.54
CA GLY A 167 -8.44 -8.61 -2.85
C GLY A 167 -9.84 -8.02 -3.04
N GLY A 168 -10.89 -8.84 -3.05
CA GLY A 168 -12.27 -8.39 -3.25
C GLY A 168 -12.56 -7.83 -4.66
N GLU A 169 -13.79 -7.37 -4.84
CA GLU A 169 -14.26 -6.83 -6.14
C GLU A 169 -13.55 -5.51 -6.54
N ASP A 170 -13.08 -4.74 -5.55
CA ASP A 170 -12.47 -3.42 -5.78
C ASP A 170 -11.05 -3.50 -6.34
N GLU A 171 -10.40 -4.66 -6.27
CA GLU A 171 -9.04 -4.87 -6.77
C GLU A 171 -8.98 -5.45 -8.19
N ALA A 172 -10.13 -5.79 -8.77
CA ALA A 172 -10.19 -6.27 -10.15
C ALA A 172 -9.73 -5.20 -11.15
N TRP A 173 -8.94 -5.62 -12.15
CA TRP A 173 -8.51 -4.71 -13.21
C TRP A 173 -9.67 -4.34 -14.13
N ASP A 174 -9.61 -3.12 -14.63
CA ASP A 174 -10.29 -2.76 -15.86
C ASP A 174 -9.41 -3.19 -17.03
N VAL A 175 -9.71 -4.37 -17.57
CA VAL A 175 -8.92 -4.97 -18.65
C VAL A 175 -8.95 -4.10 -19.91
N GLU A 176 -10.05 -3.43 -20.19
CA GLU A 176 -10.19 -2.57 -21.38
C GLU A 176 -9.29 -1.33 -21.25
N ARG A 177 -9.25 -0.70 -20.07
CA ARG A 177 -8.37 0.44 -19.82
C ARG A 177 -6.90 0.05 -19.84
N MET A 178 -6.55 -1.13 -19.30
CA MET A 178 -5.18 -1.64 -19.36
C MET A 178 -4.77 -1.96 -20.80
N ALA A 179 -5.65 -2.58 -21.58
CA ALA A 179 -5.40 -2.85 -23.01
C ALA A 179 -5.25 -1.56 -23.83
N ALA A 180 -5.98 -0.51 -23.48
CA ALA A 180 -5.91 0.79 -24.14
C ALA A 180 -4.57 1.52 -23.95
N LEU A 181 -3.74 1.11 -22.98
CA LEU A 181 -2.37 1.63 -22.84
C LEU A 181 -1.47 1.25 -24.01
N ASP A 182 -1.79 0.17 -24.73
CA ASP A 182 -1.04 -0.36 -25.89
C ASP A 182 0.46 -0.57 -25.61
N ILE A 183 0.79 -0.98 -24.39
CA ILE A 183 2.14 -1.32 -23.93
C ILE A 183 2.20 -2.76 -23.41
N PRO A 184 3.35 -3.44 -23.48
CA PRO A 184 3.52 -4.74 -22.85
C PRO A 184 3.25 -4.68 -21.34
N VAL A 185 2.40 -5.60 -20.85
CA VAL A 185 2.09 -5.76 -19.43
C VAL A 185 2.51 -7.17 -18.99
N LEU A 186 3.40 -7.23 -18.01
CA LEU A 186 3.89 -8.48 -17.42
C LEU A 186 3.36 -8.61 -16.00
N GLN A 187 2.80 -9.77 -15.67
CA GLN A 187 2.43 -10.09 -14.30
C GLN A 187 3.68 -10.53 -13.53
N GLY A 188 4.04 -9.79 -12.50
CA GLY A 188 5.07 -10.14 -11.53
C GLY A 188 4.42 -10.64 -10.25
N LEU A 189 4.39 -11.96 -10.02
CA LEU A 189 3.85 -12.50 -8.79
C LEU A 189 4.81 -12.23 -7.62
N CYS A 190 4.28 -11.68 -6.54
CA CYS A 190 4.99 -11.53 -5.27
C CYS A 190 4.58 -12.67 -4.36
N LEU A 191 5.54 -13.48 -3.92
CA LEU A 191 5.31 -14.60 -3.02
C LEU A 191 5.64 -14.18 -1.58
N THR A 192 4.95 -14.77 -0.61
CA THR A 192 5.23 -14.61 0.82
C THR A 192 6.36 -15.53 1.27
N SER A 193 6.57 -16.65 0.57
CA SER A 193 7.66 -17.59 0.80
C SER A 193 9.00 -17.08 0.25
N SER A 194 10.09 -17.43 0.92
CA SER A 194 11.42 -17.14 0.40
C SER A 194 11.73 -18.00 -0.84
N ARG A 195 12.63 -17.52 -1.70
CA ARG A 195 13.11 -18.29 -2.86
C ARG A 195 13.65 -19.68 -2.46
N ALA A 196 14.36 -19.77 -1.34
CA ALA A 196 14.90 -21.03 -0.86
C ALA A 196 13.81 -22.03 -0.45
N GLU A 197 12.74 -21.55 0.18
CA GLU A 197 11.58 -22.37 0.53
C GLU A 197 10.84 -22.82 -0.72
N TRP A 198 10.64 -21.93 -1.69
CA TRP A 198 10.02 -22.26 -2.96
C TRP A 198 10.85 -23.29 -3.77
N GLU A 199 12.17 -23.12 -3.84
CA GLU A 199 13.08 -24.08 -4.53
C GLU A 199 13.16 -25.44 -3.83
N ALA A 200 12.88 -25.51 -2.52
CA ALA A 200 12.87 -26.74 -1.73
C ALA A 200 11.53 -27.49 -1.75
N SER A 201 10.48 -26.88 -2.32
CA SER A 201 9.12 -27.44 -2.37
C SER A 201 8.75 -27.85 -3.79
N ASP A 202 8.19 -29.07 -3.93
CA ASP A 202 7.61 -29.55 -5.19
C ASP A 202 6.13 -29.09 -5.35
N ASP A 203 5.55 -28.44 -4.34
CA ASP A 203 4.14 -28.04 -4.32
C ASP A 203 3.85 -26.78 -5.17
N GLY A 204 4.91 -26.07 -5.60
CA GLY A 204 4.78 -24.83 -6.36
C GLY A 204 4.30 -23.66 -5.52
N VAL A 205 3.56 -22.74 -6.15
CA VAL A 205 2.95 -21.58 -5.48
C VAL A 205 1.69 -22.03 -4.75
N THR A 206 1.58 -21.72 -3.46
CA THR A 206 0.39 -22.07 -2.67
C THR A 206 -0.72 -21.02 -2.86
N PRO A 207 -2.00 -21.34 -2.57
CA PRO A 207 -3.09 -20.37 -2.68
C PRO A 207 -2.97 -19.16 -1.73
N LEU A 208 -2.02 -19.18 -0.81
CA LEU A 208 -1.76 -18.11 0.15
C LEU A 208 -0.48 -17.31 -0.16
N ASP A 209 0.24 -17.71 -1.21
CA ASP A 209 1.44 -17.00 -1.67
C ASP A 209 1.11 -15.82 -2.60
#